data_3067d1ce4722976f232059e62edabcfa
#
_entry.id   3067d1ce4722976f232059e62edabcfa
#
_cell.length_a   1.000
_cell.length_b   1.000
_cell.length_c   1.000
_cell.angle_alpha   90.00
_cell.angle_beta   90.00
_cell.angle_gamma   90.00
#
_symmetry.space_group_name_H-M   'P 1'
#
loop_
_entity.id
_entity.type
_entity.pdbx_description
1 polymer ?
#
loop_
_entity_poly.entity_id
_entity_poly.type
_entity_poly.pdbx_seq_one_letter_code
_entity_poly.pdbx_strand_id
1 'polypeptide(L)'
;MTLVKLDYSVNNIDDILKTMALLTVETTSWIYGDDMGLPENIKMYIEYKKKAMPITYLMYDGTKMFAHLTLSINNNILNIEDIHILKDYRNNSSTMMAILSAIAKEYLANKLTINKVVYYINKKNELSQHNFAKYSKSRIENKNNYMYELDLENQFILKLLEKCKEEA
;
A
#
# COMPACT_ATOMS: atom_id res chain seq x y z
N MET A 1 -8.33 -15.22 5.29
CA MET A 1 -7.56 -13.97 5.05
C MET A 1 -7.85 -13.02 6.18
N THR A 2 -6.83 -12.47 6.81
CA THR A 2 -6.94 -11.51 7.92
C THR A 2 -6.18 -10.23 7.56
N LEU A 3 -6.82 -9.05 7.75
CA LEU A 3 -6.21 -7.74 7.59
C LEU A 3 -5.96 -7.15 8.98
N VAL A 4 -4.72 -6.73 9.25
CA VAL A 4 -4.29 -6.19 10.55
C VAL A 4 -3.60 -4.85 10.32
N LYS A 5 -3.98 -3.82 11.07
CA LYS A 5 -3.22 -2.56 11.15
C LYS A 5 -2.03 -2.78 12.08
N LEU A 6 -0.82 -2.46 11.61
CA LEU A 6 0.41 -2.68 12.36
C LEU A 6 0.49 -1.73 13.56
N ASP A 7 0.72 -2.30 14.73
CA ASP A 7 1.12 -1.57 15.94
C ASP A 7 2.66 -1.65 16.07
N TYR A 8 3.32 -0.52 15.97
CA TYR A 8 4.79 -0.44 16.07
C TYR A 8 5.34 -0.64 17.48
N SER A 9 4.48 -0.75 18.49
CA SER A 9 4.88 -0.99 19.91
C SER A 9 5.02 -2.47 20.26
N VAL A 10 4.66 -3.40 19.35
CA VAL A 10 4.74 -4.84 19.62
C VAL A 10 6.20 -5.32 19.76
N ASN A 11 6.44 -6.28 20.64
CA ASN A 11 7.79 -6.75 20.97
C ASN A 11 8.53 -7.40 19.79
N ASN A 12 7.80 -7.98 18.83
CA ASN A 12 8.36 -8.65 17.65
C ASN A 12 8.35 -7.76 16.39
N ILE A 13 8.35 -6.44 16.56
CA ILE A 13 8.26 -5.49 15.44
C ILE A 13 9.37 -5.69 14.40
N ASP A 14 10.60 -6.00 14.83
CA ASP A 14 11.73 -6.19 13.92
C ASP A 14 11.54 -7.41 13.01
N ASP A 15 10.98 -8.50 13.52
CA ASP A 15 10.67 -9.70 12.73
C ASP A 15 9.54 -9.42 11.70
N ILE A 16 8.53 -8.66 12.11
CA ILE A 16 7.44 -8.24 11.22
C ILE A 16 8.00 -7.37 10.10
N LEU A 17 8.79 -6.35 10.42
CA LEU A 17 9.38 -5.44 9.42
C LEU A 17 10.38 -6.15 8.51
N LYS A 18 11.14 -7.12 9.04
CA LYS A 18 12.01 -7.97 8.23
C LYS A 18 11.19 -8.80 7.22
N THR A 19 10.07 -9.38 7.66
CA THR A 19 9.17 -10.13 6.77
C THR A 19 8.60 -9.22 5.68
N MET A 20 8.19 -7.99 6.01
CA MET A 20 7.76 -7.00 5.03
C MET A 20 8.86 -6.65 4.05
N ALA A 21 10.10 -6.42 4.52
CA ALA A 21 11.24 -6.13 3.66
C ALA A 21 11.49 -7.27 2.65
N LEU A 22 11.49 -8.52 3.10
CA LEU A 22 11.68 -9.69 2.23
C LEU A 22 10.55 -9.82 1.20
N LEU A 23 9.30 -9.57 1.60
CA LEU A 23 8.16 -9.56 0.68
C LEU A 23 8.30 -8.42 -0.35
N THR A 24 8.78 -7.25 0.06
CA THR A 24 9.08 -6.14 -0.85
C THR A 24 10.14 -6.56 -1.88
N VAL A 25 11.24 -7.18 -1.44
CA VAL A 25 12.30 -7.69 -2.34
C VAL A 25 11.70 -8.68 -3.35
N GLU A 26 10.97 -9.69 -2.90
CA GLU A 26 10.35 -10.71 -3.76
C GLU A 26 9.43 -10.10 -4.82
N THR A 27 8.73 -9.04 -4.46
CA THR A 27 7.72 -8.43 -5.35
C THR A 27 8.28 -7.36 -6.28
N THR A 28 9.48 -6.81 -6.03
CA THR A 28 10.03 -5.65 -6.75
C THR A 28 11.44 -5.82 -7.30
N SER A 29 12.15 -6.92 -7.00
CA SER A 29 13.52 -7.16 -7.49
C SER A 29 13.62 -7.07 -9.02
N TRP A 30 12.60 -7.48 -9.75
CA TRP A 30 12.54 -7.35 -11.21
C TRP A 30 12.53 -5.89 -11.72
N ILE A 31 12.19 -4.90 -10.85
CA ILE A 31 12.22 -3.46 -11.17
C ILE A 31 13.56 -2.83 -10.74
N TYR A 32 14.00 -3.13 -9.51
CA TYR A 32 15.06 -2.42 -8.83
C TYR A 32 16.36 -3.21 -8.71
N GLY A 33 16.35 -4.51 -9.08
CA GLY A 33 17.49 -5.41 -8.99
C GLY A 33 17.59 -6.17 -7.68
N ASP A 34 18.50 -7.14 -7.63
CA ASP A 34 18.65 -8.08 -6.52
C ASP A 34 19.32 -7.46 -5.28
N ASP A 35 20.01 -6.34 -5.45
CA ASP A 35 20.68 -5.62 -4.34
C ASP A 35 19.73 -5.20 -3.21
N MET A 36 18.43 -5.09 -3.50
CA MET A 36 17.42 -4.79 -2.47
C MET A 36 17.39 -5.83 -1.35
N GLY A 37 17.76 -7.09 -1.64
CA GLY A 37 17.82 -8.20 -0.69
C GLY A 37 19.08 -8.23 0.18
N LEU A 38 20.05 -7.33 -0.03
CA LEU A 38 21.25 -7.27 0.78
C LEU A 38 20.92 -6.95 2.24
N PRO A 39 21.62 -7.55 3.21
CA PRO A 39 21.35 -7.37 4.65
C PRO A 39 21.32 -5.91 5.09
N GLU A 40 22.21 -5.09 4.57
CA GLU A 40 22.26 -3.65 4.84
C GLU A 40 21.03 -2.91 4.36
N ASN A 41 20.49 -3.24 3.19
CA ASN A 41 19.28 -2.63 2.64
C ASN A 41 18.03 -3.05 3.44
N ILE A 42 17.95 -4.31 3.86
CA ILE A 42 16.90 -4.79 4.77
C ILE A 42 16.98 -4.04 6.11
N LYS A 43 18.17 -3.88 6.67
CA LYS A 43 18.38 -3.13 7.92
C LYS A 43 17.92 -1.67 7.77
N MET A 44 18.33 -1.00 6.69
CA MET A 44 17.90 0.38 6.40
C MET A 44 16.37 0.50 6.26
N TYR A 45 15.72 -0.47 5.61
CA TYR A 45 14.26 -0.51 5.52
C TYR A 45 13.59 -0.58 6.89
N ILE A 46 14.08 -1.48 7.77
CA ILE A 46 13.55 -1.64 9.14
C ILE A 46 13.73 -0.35 9.94
N GLU A 47 14.92 0.24 9.93
CA GLU A 47 15.23 1.50 10.63
C GLU A 47 14.34 2.65 10.13
N TYR A 48 14.15 2.77 8.81
CA TYR A 48 13.27 3.76 8.21
C TYR A 48 11.82 3.58 8.69
N LYS A 49 11.26 2.36 8.61
CA LYS A 49 9.87 2.09 9.01
C LYS A 49 9.66 2.33 10.51
N LYS A 50 10.61 1.98 11.37
CA LYS A 50 10.55 2.26 12.82
C LYS A 50 10.59 3.75 13.12
N LYS A 51 11.38 4.52 12.40
CA LYS A 51 11.48 5.97 12.55
C LYS A 51 10.25 6.71 12.02
N ALA A 52 9.78 6.34 10.84
CA ALA A 52 8.67 6.99 10.16
C ALA A 52 7.30 6.56 10.71
N MET A 53 7.19 5.32 11.23
CA MET A 53 5.95 4.69 11.71
C MET A 53 4.74 4.96 10.80
N PRO A 54 4.84 4.68 9.49
CA PRO A 54 3.75 4.96 8.56
C PRO A 54 2.53 4.09 8.89
N ILE A 55 1.35 4.51 8.45
CA ILE A 55 0.15 3.70 8.56
C ILE A 55 0.34 2.44 7.72
N THR A 56 0.41 1.27 8.36
CA THR A 56 0.72 0.01 7.68
C THR A 56 -0.35 -1.03 7.96
N TYR A 57 -0.81 -1.68 6.90
CA TYR A 57 -1.71 -2.82 6.98
C TYR A 57 -1.00 -4.08 6.47
N LEU A 58 -1.16 -5.16 7.23
CA LEU A 58 -0.60 -6.48 6.94
C LEU A 58 -1.73 -7.44 6.60
N MET A 59 -1.52 -8.31 5.60
CA MET A 59 -2.48 -9.32 5.20
C MET A 59 -1.89 -10.70 5.38
N TYR A 60 -2.65 -11.56 6.06
CA TYR A 60 -2.26 -12.91 6.38
C TYR A 60 -3.23 -13.95 5.81
N ASP A 61 -2.66 -15.07 5.38
CA ASP A 61 -3.35 -16.32 5.15
C ASP A 61 -2.82 -17.35 6.16
N GLY A 62 -3.63 -17.66 7.19
CA GLY A 62 -3.14 -18.31 8.39
C GLY A 62 -2.05 -17.48 9.06
N THR A 63 -0.85 -18.03 9.18
CA THR A 63 0.34 -17.35 9.75
C THR A 63 1.24 -16.71 8.70
N LYS A 64 0.99 -16.95 7.41
CA LYS A 64 1.82 -16.42 6.30
C LYS A 64 1.39 -15.01 5.95
N MET A 65 2.27 -14.04 6.12
CA MET A 65 2.10 -12.71 5.52
C MET A 65 2.26 -12.83 4.01
N PHE A 66 1.25 -12.38 3.24
CA PHE A 66 1.28 -12.44 1.78
C PHE A 66 1.15 -11.09 1.10
N ALA A 67 0.77 -10.06 1.86
CA ALA A 67 0.71 -8.69 1.35
C ALA A 67 0.89 -7.67 2.46
N HIS A 68 1.32 -6.46 2.08
CA HIS A 68 1.24 -5.28 2.93
C HIS A 68 0.92 -4.02 2.12
N LEU A 69 0.32 -3.06 2.80
CA LEU A 69 -0.01 -1.73 2.33
C LEU A 69 0.60 -0.72 3.27
N THR A 70 1.31 0.28 2.74
CA THR A 70 1.83 1.41 3.52
C THR A 70 1.24 2.72 3.01
N LEU A 71 0.78 3.54 3.95
CA LEU A 71 0.17 4.84 3.71
C LEU A 71 0.87 5.91 4.55
N SER A 72 0.89 7.15 4.05
CA SER A 72 1.25 8.32 4.86
C SER A 72 0.30 9.48 4.58
N ILE A 73 0.20 10.41 5.54
CA ILE A 73 -0.58 11.64 5.39
C ILE A 73 0.37 12.82 5.50
N ASN A 74 0.55 13.55 4.41
CA ASN A 74 1.41 14.72 4.35
C ASN A 74 0.72 15.84 3.58
N ASN A 75 0.72 17.07 4.12
CA ASN A 75 0.15 18.25 3.45
C ASN A 75 -1.30 18.03 2.96
N ASN A 76 -2.14 17.42 3.77
CA ASN A 76 -3.54 17.11 3.44
C ASN A 76 -3.70 16.11 2.27
N ILE A 77 -2.67 15.32 2.00
CA ILE A 77 -2.66 14.28 0.96
C ILE A 77 -2.49 12.92 1.64
N LEU A 78 -3.38 11.98 1.35
CA LEU A 78 -3.17 10.57 1.65
C LEU A 78 -2.34 9.94 0.54
N ASN A 79 -1.11 9.58 0.85
CA ASN A 79 -0.20 8.92 -0.07
C ASN A 79 -0.29 7.40 0.12
N ILE A 80 -0.51 6.67 -0.96
CA ILE A 80 -0.29 5.23 -1.00
C ILE A 80 1.17 5.04 -1.40
N GLU A 81 2.02 4.69 -0.41
CA GLU A 81 3.46 4.58 -0.61
C GLU A 81 3.83 3.24 -1.24
N ASP A 82 3.34 2.15 -0.65
CA ASP A 82 3.68 0.79 -1.06
C ASP A 82 2.45 -0.11 -1.04
N ILE A 83 2.30 -0.92 -2.08
CA ILE A 83 1.41 -2.08 -2.12
C ILE A 83 2.22 -3.26 -2.64
N HIS A 84 2.49 -4.23 -1.78
CA HIS A 84 3.21 -5.44 -2.14
C HIS A 84 2.32 -6.66 -1.90
N ILE A 85 2.16 -7.50 -2.93
CA ILE A 85 1.33 -8.70 -2.91
C ILE A 85 2.11 -9.83 -3.56
N LEU A 86 2.27 -10.96 -2.88
CA LEU A 86 2.86 -12.17 -3.46
C LEU A 86 2.10 -12.60 -4.70
N LYS A 87 2.81 -13.16 -5.67
CA LYS A 87 2.30 -13.50 -7.00
C LYS A 87 1.01 -14.31 -6.95
N ASP A 88 0.93 -15.30 -6.08
CA ASP A 88 -0.22 -16.22 -5.96
C ASP A 88 -1.51 -15.52 -5.48
N TYR A 89 -1.39 -14.34 -4.87
CA TYR A 89 -2.50 -13.56 -4.32
C TYR A 89 -2.87 -12.32 -5.15
N ARG A 90 -2.12 -12.02 -6.24
CA ARG A 90 -2.32 -10.78 -7.03
C ARG A 90 -3.64 -10.71 -7.79
N ASN A 91 -4.16 -11.85 -8.23
CA ASN A 91 -5.42 -11.92 -9.00
C ASN A 91 -6.65 -12.24 -8.11
N ASN A 92 -6.51 -12.14 -6.80
CA ASN A 92 -7.58 -12.40 -5.86
C ASN A 92 -8.37 -11.11 -5.61
N SER A 93 -9.65 -11.09 -5.99
CA SER A 93 -10.55 -9.95 -5.80
C SER A 93 -10.70 -9.57 -4.32
N SER A 94 -10.70 -10.56 -3.42
CA SER A 94 -10.78 -10.33 -1.97
C SER A 94 -9.56 -9.60 -1.43
N THR A 95 -8.35 -9.89 -1.94
CA THR A 95 -7.12 -9.18 -1.59
C THR A 95 -7.20 -7.71 -2.01
N MET A 96 -7.61 -7.45 -3.25
CA MET A 96 -7.75 -6.09 -3.75
C MET A 96 -8.82 -5.32 -2.98
N MET A 97 -9.95 -5.94 -2.69
CA MET A 97 -11.02 -5.32 -1.90
C MET A 97 -10.57 -4.98 -0.48
N ALA A 98 -9.78 -5.84 0.18
CA ALA A 98 -9.24 -5.55 1.51
C ALA A 98 -8.30 -4.33 1.48
N ILE A 99 -7.42 -4.22 0.46
CA ILE A 99 -6.53 -3.06 0.25
C ILE A 99 -7.34 -1.78 0.07
N LEU A 100 -8.30 -1.79 -0.86
CA LEU A 100 -9.11 -0.62 -1.15
C LEU A 100 -9.96 -0.21 0.06
N SER A 101 -10.49 -1.16 0.83
CA SER A 101 -11.23 -0.88 2.07
C SER A 101 -10.33 -0.26 3.15
N ALA A 102 -9.07 -0.70 3.29
CA ALA A 102 -8.13 -0.09 4.21
C ALA A 102 -7.84 1.38 3.83
N ILE A 103 -7.61 1.64 2.55
CA ILE A 103 -7.40 3.02 2.03
C ILE A 103 -8.65 3.87 2.28
N ALA A 104 -9.83 3.35 2.00
CA ALA A 104 -11.10 4.04 2.21
C ALA A 104 -11.34 4.38 3.69
N LYS A 105 -11.07 3.45 4.60
CA LYS A 105 -11.18 3.67 6.06
C LYS A 105 -10.24 4.77 6.54
N GLU A 106 -8.97 4.78 6.10
CA GLU A 106 -8.03 5.84 6.46
C GLU A 106 -8.43 7.20 5.85
N TYR A 107 -8.92 7.22 4.61
CA TYR A 107 -9.47 8.45 4.02
C TYR A 107 -10.65 8.97 4.82
N LEU A 108 -11.62 8.13 5.17
CA LEU A 108 -12.82 8.52 5.93
C LEU A 108 -12.48 9.02 7.33
N ALA A 109 -11.56 8.34 8.03
CA ALA A 109 -11.10 8.76 9.37
C ALA A 109 -10.44 10.15 9.37
N ASN A 110 -9.88 10.58 8.23
CA ASN A 110 -9.16 11.85 8.08
C ASN A 110 -9.81 12.80 7.06
N LYS A 111 -11.08 12.56 6.70
CA LYS A 111 -11.77 13.24 5.59
C LYS A 111 -11.81 14.77 5.72
N LEU A 112 -11.83 15.31 6.94
CA LEU A 112 -11.85 16.76 7.18
C LEU A 112 -10.51 17.44 6.81
N THR A 113 -9.42 16.68 6.77
CA THR A 113 -8.08 17.18 6.49
C THR A 113 -7.53 16.73 5.15
N ILE A 114 -7.93 15.56 4.66
CA ILE A 114 -7.45 15.02 3.39
C ILE A 114 -8.29 15.57 2.24
N ASN A 115 -7.64 16.20 1.27
CA ASN A 115 -8.27 16.73 0.06
C ASN A 115 -8.05 15.85 -1.18
N LYS A 116 -7.04 14.97 -1.18
CA LYS A 116 -6.78 14.01 -2.27
C LYS A 116 -6.05 12.77 -1.81
N VAL A 117 -6.16 11.71 -2.61
CA VAL A 117 -5.44 10.45 -2.45
C VAL A 117 -4.55 10.26 -3.67
N VAL A 118 -3.25 10.02 -3.46
CA VAL A 118 -2.28 9.83 -4.55
C VAL A 118 -1.49 8.54 -4.39
N TYR A 119 -1.01 8.02 -5.51
CA TYR A 119 -0.11 6.86 -5.53
C TYR A 119 0.87 6.95 -6.71
N TYR A 120 2.01 6.27 -6.56
CA TYR A 120 3.08 6.28 -7.53
C TYR A 120 3.30 4.87 -8.09
N ILE A 121 3.35 4.75 -9.41
CA ILE A 121 3.61 3.48 -10.08
C ILE A 121 4.84 3.62 -10.95
N ASN A 122 5.83 2.74 -10.77
CA ASN A 122 7.01 2.69 -11.62
C ASN A 122 6.61 2.43 -13.07
N LYS A 123 7.25 3.14 -14.01
CA LYS A 123 6.96 3.03 -15.46
C LYS A 123 7.12 1.61 -16.01
N LYS A 124 7.96 0.77 -15.40
CA LYS A 124 8.12 -0.64 -15.77
C LYS A 124 6.94 -1.51 -15.30
N ASN A 125 6.11 -1.04 -14.37
CA ASN A 125 5.00 -1.83 -13.80
C ASN A 125 3.69 -1.59 -14.59
N GLU A 126 3.64 -2.06 -15.83
CA GLU A 126 2.50 -1.89 -16.74
C GLU A 126 1.20 -2.49 -16.19
N LEU A 127 1.29 -3.66 -15.52
CA LEU A 127 0.13 -4.30 -14.93
C LEU A 127 -0.53 -3.43 -13.86
N SER A 128 0.25 -2.84 -12.96
CA SER A 128 -0.27 -1.92 -11.95
C SER A 128 -0.82 -0.65 -12.60
N GLN A 129 -0.15 -0.11 -13.62
CA GLN A 129 -0.67 1.04 -14.37
C GLN A 129 -2.05 0.74 -14.96
N HIS A 130 -2.21 -0.41 -15.64
CA HIS A 130 -3.49 -0.82 -16.22
C HIS A 130 -4.59 -0.98 -15.16
N ASN A 131 -4.27 -1.62 -14.03
CA ASN A 131 -5.24 -1.92 -12.98
C ASN A 131 -5.71 -0.68 -12.21
N PHE A 132 -4.84 0.31 -12.02
CA PHE A 132 -5.15 1.49 -11.22
C PHE A 132 -5.61 2.70 -12.04
N ALA A 133 -5.21 2.80 -13.33
CA ALA A 133 -5.59 3.92 -14.19
C ALA A 133 -7.12 4.16 -14.27
N LYS A 134 -7.90 3.09 -14.24
CA LYS A 134 -9.37 3.15 -14.30
C LYS A 134 -10.05 3.82 -13.10
N TYR A 135 -9.32 3.95 -11.98
CA TYR A 135 -9.81 4.59 -10.76
C TYR A 135 -9.21 5.97 -10.55
N SER A 136 -8.47 6.49 -11.53
CA SER A 136 -7.73 7.75 -11.42
C SER A 136 -8.35 8.82 -12.28
N LYS A 137 -8.44 10.04 -11.76
CA LYS A 137 -8.90 11.20 -12.53
C LYS A 137 -7.76 11.93 -13.24
N SER A 138 -6.51 11.72 -12.81
CA SER A 138 -5.34 12.35 -13.43
C SER A 138 -4.09 11.48 -13.31
N ARG A 139 -3.14 11.69 -14.26
CA ARG A 139 -1.82 11.07 -14.27
C ARG A 139 -0.77 12.12 -14.61
N ILE A 140 0.25 12.23 -13.78
CA ILE A 140 1.41 13.10 -14.00
C ILE A 140 2.65 12.22 -14.18
N GLU A 141 3.40 12.50 -15.25
CA GLU A 141 4.63 11.77 -15.54
C GLU A 141 5.82 12.37 -14.81
N ASN A 142 6.54 11.54 -14.06
CA ASN A 142 7.85 11.84 -13.47
C ASN A 142 8.94 11.02 -14.15
N LYS A 143 10.21 11.23 -13.79
CA LYS A 143 11.36 10.54 -14.39
C LYS A 143 11.18 9.02 -14.46
N ASN A 144 10.88 8.37 -13.35
CA ASN A 144 10.81 6.90 -13.25
C ASN A 144 9.41 6.37 -12.95
N ASN A 145 8.48 7.24 -12.57
CA ASN A 145 7.16 6.88 -12.10
C ASN A 145 6.07 7.70 -12.77
N TYR A 146 4.85 7.19 -12.76
CA TYR A 146 3.65 7.98 -12.91
C TYR A 146 3.05 8.24 -11.53
N MET A 147 2.67 9.47 -11.25
CA MET A 147 1.82 9.84 -10.12
C MET A 147 0.37 9.84 -10.59
N TYR A 148 -0.47 9.13 -9.90
CA TYR A 148 -1.91 9.06 -10.13
C TYR A 148 -2.65 9.71 -8.98
N GLU A 149 -3.71 10.46 -9.29
CA GLU A 149 -4.66 10.92 -8.29
C GLU A 149 -5.94 10.08 -8.39
N LEU A 150 -6.35 9.47 -7.27
CA LEU A 150 -7.56 8.65 -7.20
C LEU A 150 -8.78 9.51 -7.47
N ASP A 151 -9.68 9.02 -8.31
CA ASP A 151 -10.97 9.65 -8.56
C ASP A 151 -11.97 9.27 -7.46
N LEU A 152 -12.13 10.17 -6.49
CA LEU A 152 -13.04 9.99 -5.36
C LEU A 152 -14.52 10.09 -5.77
N GLU A 153 -14.81 10.56 -7.00
CA GLU A 153 -16.17 10.63 -7.57
C GLU A 153 -16.48 9.40 -8.45
N ASN A 154 -15.49 8.51 -8.67
CA ASN A 154 -15.71 7.25 -9.37
C ASN A 154 -16.78 6.42 -8.66
N GLN A 155 -17.77 5.92 -9.39
CA GLN A 155 -18.93 5.18 -8.83
C GLN A 155 -18.52 3.97 -7.98
N PHE A 156 -17.48 3.25 -8.38
CA PHE A 156 -16.97 2.12 -7.61
C PHE A 156 -16.36 2.59 -6.27
N ILE A 157 -15.57 3.67 -6.30
CA ILE A 157 -14.96 4.26 -5.11
C ILE A 157 -16.04 4.81 -4.17
N LEU A 158 -17.06 5.49 -4.68
CA LEU A 158 -18.17 5.99 -3.89
C LEU A 158 -18.93 4.86 -3.16
N LYS A 159 -19.27 3.78 -3.85
CA LYS A 159 -19.89 2.60 -3.23
C LYS A 159 -19.01 1.97 -2.14
N LEU A 160 -17.71 1.91 -2.36
CA LEU A 160 -16.77 1.41 -1.37
C LEU A 160 -16.72 2.31 -0.12
N LEU A 161 -16.69 3.64 -0.30
CA LEU A 161 -16.71 4.61 0.80
C LEU A 161 -18.02 4.52 1.60
N GLU A 162 -19.18 4.36 0.93
CA GLU A 162 -20.48 4.16 1.58
C GLU A 162 -20.48 2.89 2.45
N LYS A 163 -20.06 1.76 1.88
CA LYS A 163 -19.94 0.50 2.62
C LYS A 163 -19.02 0.63 3.86
N CYS A 164 -17.87 1.27 3.73
CA CYS A 164 -16.95 1.47 4.86
C CYS A 164 -17.51 2.39 5.95
N LYS A 165 -18.45 3.31 5.61
CA LYS A 165 -19.13 4.14 6.61
C LYS A 165 -20.15 3.35 7.43
N GLU A 166 -20.84 2.37 6.80
CA GLU A 166 -21.83 1.53 7.47
C GLU A 166 -21.18 0.52 8.43
N GLU A 167 -19.90 0.17 8.18
CA GLU A 167 -19.12 -0.76 9.01
C GLU A 167 -18.39 -0.07 10.19
N ALA A 168 -18.39 1.26 10.27
CA ALA A 168 -17.66 2.05 11.27
C ALA A 168 -18.55 2.47 12.44
#